data_e4a43798cb0cd13937e0620709714a26
#
_entry.id   e4a43798cb0cd13937e0620709714a26
#
_cell.length_a   1.000
_cell.length_b   1.000
_cell.length_c   1.000
_cell.angle_alpha   90.00
_cell.angle_beta   90.00
_cell.angle_gamma   90.00
#
_symmetry.space_group_name_H-M   'P 1'
#
loop_
_entity.id
_entity.type
_entity.pdbx_description
1 polymer ?
#
loop_
_entity_poly.entity_id
_entity_poly.type
_entity_poly.pdbx_seq_one_letter_code
_entity_poly.pdbx_strand_id
1 'polypeptide(L)'
;MKYKVIFINHELEQVFTKMDNEDPIKRALIRAIESIKNNPLAGRNVKKKLIPKKLIQKYEINNLRIYNLPSAWRMIYTITPSKIEIISVILDWMNHKDYERLFKF
;
A
#
# COMPACT_ATOMS: atom_id res chain seq x y z
N MET A 1 -9.94 -11.77 15.24
CA MET A 1 -10.05 -11.61 13.78
C MET A 1 -8.67 -11.73 13.12
N LYS A 2 -8.60 -12.38 11.98
CA LYS A 2 -7.35 -12.62 11.29
C LYS A 2 -7.01 -11.49 10.34
N TYR A 3 -5.75 -11.09 10.26
CA TYR A 3 -5.27 -10.07 9.33
C TYR A 3 -4.36 -10.71 8.29
N LYS A 4 -4.51 -10.28 7.05
CA LYS A 4 -3.74 -10.80 5.92
C LYS A 4 -3.28 -9.64 5.05
N VAL A 5 -2.10 -9.77 4.43
CA VAL A 5 -1.57 -8.79 3.49
C VAL A 5 -1.29 -9.49 2.17
N ILE A 6 -1.79 -8.90 1.09
CA ILE A 6 -1.52 -9.40 -0.27
C ILE A 6 -1.14 -8.23 -1.17
N PHE A 7 -0.51 -8.53 -2.31
CA PHE A 7 -0.31 -7.54 -3.38
C PHE A 7 -1.52 -7.57 -4.31
N ILE A 8 -1.80 -6.43 -4.93
CA ILE A 8 -2.99 -6.30 -5.79
C ILE A 8 -2.95 -7.27 -6.98
N ASN A 9 -1.75 -7.59 -7.49
CA ASN A 9 -1.61 -8.50 -8.61
C ASN A 9 -0.24 -9.18 -8.56
N HIS A 10 -0.09 -10.19 -9.41
CA HIS A 10 1.14 -10.98 -9.50
C HIS A 10 2.33 -10.14 -9.98
N GLU A 11 2.09 -9.20 -10.88
CA GLU A 11 3.14 -8.35 -11.43
C GLU A 11 3.81 -7.52 -10.33
N LEU A 12 3.02 -6.91 -9.46
CA LEU A 12 3.56 -6.12 -8.36
C LEU A 12 4.32 -7.01 -7.36
N GLU A 13 3.78 -8.18 -7.05
CA GLU A 13 4.45 -9.16 -6.19
C GLU A 13 5.81 -9.56 -6.77
N GLN A 14 5.89 -9.76 -8.09
CA GLN A 14 7.13 -10.12 -8.76
C GLN A 14 8.16 -8.98 -8.68
N VAL A 15 7.73 -7.73 -8.84
CA VAL A 15 8.61 -6.58 -8.66
C VAL A 15 9.24 -6.62 -7.27
N PHE A 16 8.43 -6.82 -6.24
CA PHE A 16 8.90 -6.91 -4.87
C PHE A 16 9.87 -8.08 -4.68
N THR A 17 9.49 -9.26 -5.14
CA THR A 17 10.30 -10.48 -4.98
C THR A 17 11.67 -10.36 -5.64
N LYS A 18 11.73 -9.69 -6.79
CA LYS A 18 12.97 -9.52 -7.57
C LYS A 18 13.84 -8.36 -7.09
N MET A 19 13.35 -7.51 -6.20
CA MET A 19 14.18 -6.44 -5.64
C MET A 19 15.35 -7.06 -4.88
N ASP A 20 16.51 -6.40 -4.94
CA ASP A 20 17.69 -6.81 -4.20
C ASP A 20 17.39 -6.79 -2.69
N ASN A 21 17.77 -7.84 -1.98
CA ASN A 21 17.53 -7.93 -0.53
C ASN A 21 18.28 -6.85 0.25
N GLU A 22 19.32 -6.26 -0.33
CA GLU A 22 20.05 -5.15 0.28
C GLU A 22 19.46 -3.79 -0.04
N ASP A 23 18.49 -3.72 -0.94
CA ASP A 23 17.82 -2.48 -1.29
C ASP A 23 17.11 -1.91 -0.07
N PRO A 24 17.43 -0.67 0.36
CA PRO A 24 16.77 -0.06 1.52
C PRO A 24 15.25 0.04 1.39
N ILE A 25 14.75 0.20 0.17
CA ILE A 25 13.31 0.27 -0.06
C ILE A 25 12.67 -1.09 0.15
N LYS A 26 13.30 -2.17 -0.32
CA LYS A 26 12.78 -3.52 -0.07
C LYS A 26 12.73 -3.81 1.43
N ARG A 27 13.78 -3.47 2.16
CA ARG A 27 13.81 -3.65 3.61
C ARG A 27 12.72 -2.85 4.30
N ALA A 28 12.49 -1.61 3.85
CA ALA A 28 11.43 -0.77 4.38
C ALA A 28 10.04 -1.35 4.07
N LEU A 29 9.85 -1.89 2.87
CA LEU A 29 8.60 -2.55 2.48
C LEU A 29 8.33 -3.78 3.35
N ILE A 30 9.35 -4.59 3.63
CA ILE A 30 9.21 -5.76 4.51
C ILE A 30 8.71 -5.33 5.89
N ARG A 31 9.31 -4.28 6.46
CA ARG A 31 8.88 -3.75 7.77
C ARG A 31 7.46 -3.19 7.71
N ALA A 32 7.12 -2.48 6.62
CA ALA A 32 5.79 -1.91 6.44
C ALA A 32 4.73 -3.01 6.33
N ILE A 33 5.01 -4.06 5.56
CA ILE A 33 4.11 -5.20 5.41
C ILE A 33 3.88 -5.86 6.77
N GLU A 34 4.93 -6.04 7.56
CA GLU A 34 4.80 -6.61 8.90
C GLU A 34 3.95 -5.71 9.79
N SER A 35 4.13 -4.39 9.72
CA SER A 35 3.34 -3.44 10.49
C SER A 35 1.85 -3.52 10.15
N ILE A 36 1.50 -3.53 8.87
CA ILE A 36 0.08 -3.56 8.47
C ILE A 36 -0.53 -4.96 8.67
N LYS A 37 0.29 -6.01 8.65
CA LYS A 37 -0.15 -7.35 8.99
C LYS A 37 -0.59 -7.44 10.45
N ASN A 38 0.11 -6.74 11.34
CA ASN A 38 -0.24 -6.68 12.76
C ASN A 38 -1.36 -5.68 13.04
N ASN A 39 -1.44 -4.61 12.26
CA ASN A 39 -2.46 -3.57 12.41
C ASN A 39 -2.80 -2.95 11.05
N PRO A 40 -3.90 -3.36 10.42
CA PRO A 40 -4.30 -2.78 9.13
C PRO A 40 -4.48 -1.27 9.15
N LEU A 41 -4.72 -0.68 10.31
CA LEU A 41 -4.91 0.77 10.44
C LEU A 41 -3.60 1.52 10.69
N ALA A 42 -2.44 0.86 10.60
CA ALA A 42 -1.15 1.49 10.83
C ALA A 42 -0.84 2.63 9.84
N GLY A 43 -1.24 2.51 8.60
CA GLY A 43 -1.15 3.61 7.64
C GLY A 43 -2.27 4.63 7.88
N ARG A 44 -2.04 5.89 7.46
CA ARG A 44 -3.04 6.93 7.64
C ARG A 44 -4.15 6.82 6.60
N ASN A 45 -5.36 7.10 7.02
CA ASN A 45 -6.54 7.08 6.14
C ASN A 45 -6.55 8.30 5.21
N VAL A 46 -6.90 8.07 3.95
CA VAL A 46 -7.12 9.13 2.97
C VAL A 46 -8.62 9.40 2.91
N LYS A 47 -9.04 10.65 3.07
CA LYS A 47 -10.46 11.02 2.95
C LYS A 47 -10.97 10.63 1.56
N LYS A 48 -12.18 10.10 1.48
CA LYS A 48 -12.75 9.60 0.20
C LYS A 48 -12.63 10.58 -0.94
N LYS A 49 -12.95 11.86 -0.70
CA LYS A 49 -12.87 12.89 -1.74
C LYS A 49 -11.46 13.17 -2.24
N LEU A 50 -10.44 12.74 -1.49
CA LEU A 50 -9.04 12.95 -1.85
C LEU A 50 -8.40 11.72 -2.47
N ILE A 51 -9.12 10.61 -2.57
CA ILE A 51 -8.61 9.41 -3.24
C ILE A 51 -8.49 9.72 -4.73
N PRO A 52 -7.28 9.54 -5.34
CA PRO A 52 -7.12 9.77 -6.76
C PRO A 52 -8.12 8.97 -7.59
N LYS A 53 -8.83 9.64 -8.48
CA LYS A 53 -9.82 8.99 -9.36
C LYS A 53 -9.21 7.87 -10.18
N LYS A 54 -7.95 8.03 -10.56
CA LYS A 54 -7.18 7.03 -11.30
C LYS A 54 -7.14 5.69 -10.56
N LEU A 55 -6.96 5.72 -9.23
CA LEU A 55 -6.94 4.50 -8.42
C LEU A 55 -8.32 3.89 -8.29
N ILE A 56 -9.35 4.72 -8.13
CA ILE A 56 -10.73 4.25 -8.05
C ILE A 56 -11.11 3.53 -9.33
N GLN A 57 -10.78 4.13 -10.48
CA GLN A 57 -11.10 3.55 -11.79
C GLN A 57 -10.32 2.27 -12.06
N LYS A 58 -9.04 2.24 -11.67
CA LYS A 58 -8.17 1.10 -11.96
C LYS A 58 -8.44 -0.09 -11.04
N TYR A 59 -8.68 0.15 -9.76
CA TYR A 59 -8.76 -0.91 -8.75
C TYR A 59 -10.13 -1.05 -8.09
N GLU A 60 -11.09 -0.19 -8.44
CA GLU A 60 -12.44 -0.20 -7.89
C GLU A 60 -12.47 -0.15 -6.36
N ILE A 61 -11.56 0.64 -5.77
CA ILE A 61 -11.45 0.79 -4.33
C ILE A 61 -12.39 1.87 -3.81
N ASN A 62 -12.78 1.75 -2.54
CA ASN A 62 -13.58 2.76 -1.84
C ASN A 62 -12.90 3.29 -0.59
N ASN A 63 -11.67 2.88 -0.35
CA ASN A 63 -10.85 3.35 0.77
C ASN A 63 -9.38 3.26 0.37
N LEU A 64 -8.55 4.10 1.00
CA LEU A 64 -7.11 4.14 0.72
C LEU A 64 -6.37 4.53 1.99
N ARG A 65 -5.25 3.88 2.24
CA ARG A 65 -4.34 4.20 3.33
C ARG A 65 -2.93 4.37 2.80
N ILE A 66 -2.17 5.24 3.47
CA ILE A 66 -0.79 5.53 3.09
C ILE A 66 0.11 5.18 4.26
N TYR A 67 1.12 4.36 3.98
CA TYR A 67 2.17 4.03 4.95
C TYR A 67 3.46 4.73 4.53
N ASN A 68 4.00 5.57 5.42
CA ASN A 68 5.22 6.31 5.14
C ASN A 68 6.44 5.39 5.23
N LEU A 69 7.27 5.42 4.20
CA LEU A 69 8.54 4.73 4.15
C LEU A 69 9.69 5.75 4.29
N PRO A 70 10.92 5.30 4.60
CA PRO A 70 12.06 6.22 4.67
C PRO A 70 12.27 6.98 3.35
N SER A 71 12.95 8.14 3.44
CA SER A 71 13.30 9.00 2.30
C SER A 71 12.10 9.45 1.48
N ALA A 72 11.00 9.71 2.17
CA ALA A 72 9.75 10.22 1.58
C ALA A 72 9.12 9.29 0.54
N TRP A 73 9.44 7.99 0.59
CA TRP A 73 8.70 6.99 -0.17
C TRP A 73 7.37 6.69 0.53
N ARG A 74 6.42 6.21 -0.23
CA ARG A 74 5.06 5.89 0.25
C ARG A 74 4.61 4.55 -0.27
N MET A 75 4.00 3.76 0.61
CA MET A 75 3.29 2.55 0.20
C MET A 75 1.80 2.82 0.36
N ILE A 76 1.03 2.57 -0.69
CA ILE A 76 -0.43 2.74 -0.65
C ILE A 76 -1.10 1.38 -0.64
N TYR A 77 -2.17 1.26 0.15
CA TYR A 77 -2.91 0.02 0.25
C TYR A 77 -4.39 0.30 0.56
N THR A 78 -5.22 -0.66 0.27
CA THR A 78 -6.65 -0.62 0.58
C THR A 78 -7.00 -1.78 1.51
N ILE A 79 -8.09 -1.65 2.24
CA ILE A 79 -8.57 -2.69 3.14
C ILE A 79 -9.87 -3.27 2.58
N THR A 80 -9.91 -4.58 2.48
CA THR A 80 -11.09 -5.33 2.06
C THR A 80 -11.49 -6.26 3.20
N PRO A 81 -12.58 -5.99 3.90
CA PRO A 81 -13.04 -6.87 4.97
C PRO A 81 -13.75 -8.10 4.40
N SER A 82 -13.61 -9.21 5.09
CA SER A 82 -14.42 -10.41 4.86
C SER A 82 -15.02 -10.86 6.19
N LYS A 83 -15.79 -11.94 6.19
CA LYS A 83 -16.46 -12.42 7.41
C LYS A 83 -15.47 -12.89 8.48
N ILE A 84 -14.30 -13.39 8.06
CA ILE A 84 -13.35 -14.05 8.98
C ILE A 84 -11.99 -13.37 9.03
N GLU A 85 -11.72 -12.44 8.12
CA GLU A 85 -10.42 -11.77 8.09
C GLU A 85 -10.51 -10.37 7.49
N ILE A 86 -9.50 -9.56 7.77
CA ILE A 86 -9.31 -8.26 7.16
C ILE A 86 -8.10 -8.39 6.25
N ILE A 87 -8.29 -8.05 4.98
CA ILE A 87 -7.25 -8.17 3.96
C ILE A 87 -6.76 -6.78 3.61
N SER A 88 -5.47 -6.53 3.80
CA SER A 88 -4.79 -5.33 3.31
C SER A 88 -4.19 -5.66 1.95
N VAL A 89 -4.58 -4.90 0.94
CA VAL A 89 -4.14 -5.12 -0.45
C VAL A 89 -3.19 -4.00 -0.84
N ILE A 90 -1.91 -4.34 -1.02
CA ILE A 90 -0.90 -3.37 -1.44
C ILE A 90 -1.13 -3.03 -2.90
N LEU A 91 -1.36 -1.75 -3.19
CA LEU A 91 -1.63 -1.26 -4.54
C LEU A 91 -0.35 -0.82 -5.26
N ASP A 92 0.57 -0.20 -4.54
CA ASP A 92 1.81 0.31 -5.12
C ASP A 92 2.70 0.91 -4.03
N TRP A 93 3.93 1.23 -4.39
CA TRP A 93 4.83 2.07 -3.60
C TRP A 93 5.57 2.99 -4.55
N MET A 94 5.96 4.17 -4.07
CA MET A 94 6.50 5.20 -4.95
C MET A 94 7.33 6.20 -4.17
N ASN A 95 8.21 6.91 -4.89
CA ASN A 95 8.98 8.00 -4.31
C ASN A 95 8.09 9.24 -4.14
N HIS A 96 8.63 10.27 -3.48
CA HIS A 96 7.89 11.49 -3.18
C HIS A 96 7.36 12.20 -4.44
N LYS A 97 8.17 12.26 -5.48
CA LYS A 97 7.80 12.92 -6.73
C LYS A 97 6.58 12.25 -7.39
N ASP A 98 6.61 10.92 -7.47
CA ASP A 98 5.50 10.17 -8.06
C ASP A 98 4.27 10.22 -7.16
N TYR A 99 4.46 10.25 -5.85
CA TYR A 99 3.39 10.41 -4.89
C TYR A 99 2.68 11.75 -5.07
N GLU A 100 3.43 12.85 -5.17
CA GLU A 100 2.85 14.17 -5.42
C GLU A 100 2.09 14.22 -6.73
N ARG A 101 2.66 13.61 -7.77
CA ARG A 101 2.02 13.56 -9.08
C ARG A 101 0.70 12.78 -9.04
N LEU A 102 0.67 11.66 -8.32
CA LEU A 102 -0.53 10.84 -8.18
C LEU A 102 -1.64 11.59 -7.46
N PHE A 103 -1.31 12.27 -6.36
CA PHE A 103 -2.29 13.02 -5.56
C PHE A 103 -2.51 14.45 -6.05
N LYS A 104 -1.71 14.91 -6.99
CA LYS A 104 -1.83 16.24 -7.61
C LYS A 104 -1.75 17.39 -6.60
N PHE A 105 -0.79 17.31 -5.74
CA PHE A 105 -0.49 18.40 -4.79
C PHE A 105 0.09 19.61 -5.52
#